data_a97ef60e9fdb91950b54885ef3bde3d7
#
_entry.id   a97ef60e9fdb91950b54885ef3bde3d7
#
_cell.length_a   1.000
_cell.length_b   1.000
_cell.length_c   1.000
_cell.angle_alpha   90.00
_cell.angle_beta   90.00
_cell.angle_gamma   90.00
#
_symmetry.space_group_name_H-M   'P 1'
#
loop_
_entity.id
_entity.type
_entity.pdbx_description
1 polymer ?
#
loop_
_entity_poly.entity_id
_entity_poly.type
_entity_poly.pdbx_seq_one_letter_code
_entity_poly.pdbx_strand_id
1 'polypeptide(L)'
;MHIAIDPGAAAVLDALHRAGHRAYLVGGCVRDSLAGRAPQDWDICTSARPDQTLALFGETQCIPTGLQHGTVTVRQGGGLYEVTTFRVEEGYTDGRHPDHVAFVADVKADLARRDFTINAMAYDPAEGLIDPFGGREDLLVRRVVRA
;
A
#
# COMPACT_ATOMS: atom_id res chain seq x y z
N MET A 1 17.78 -3.91 -5.90
CA MET A 1 17.27 -4.23 -4.57
C MET A 1 16.15 -5.26 -4.67
N HIS A 2 16.19 -6.24 -3.81
CA HIS A 2 15.23 -7.35 -3.84
C HIS A 2 14.63 -7.57 -2.45
N ILE A 3 13.30 -7.57 -2.37
CA ILE A 3 12.57 -7.86 -1.14
C ILE A 3 11.97 -9.26 -1.26
N ALA A 4 12.15 -10.08 -0.23
CA ALA A 4 11.49 -11.37 -0.13
C ALA A 4 10.01 -11.13 0.24
N ILE A 5 9.12 -11.37 -0.72
CA ILE A 5 7.70 -11.07 -0.55
C ILE A 5 6.95 -12.28 -0.03
N ASP A 6 6.07 -12.06 0.96
CA ASP A 6 5.12 -13.07 1.42
C ASP A 6 4.34 -13.66 0.23
N PRO A 7 4.21 -15.00 0.12
CA PRO A 7 3.56 -15.61 -1.05
C PRO A 7 2.13 -15.16 -1.30
N GLY A 8 1.34 -14.94 -0.25
CA GLY A 8 -0.03 -14.43 -0.38
C GLY A 8 -0.07 -13.01 -0.90
N ALA A 9 0.84 -12.16 -0.41
CA ALA A 9 0.97 -10.79 -0.91
C ALA A 9 1.38 -10.77 -2.37
N ALA A 10 2.33 -11.62 -2.75
CA ALA A 10 2.76 -11.74 -4.16
C ALA A 10 1.60 -12.17 -5.06
N ALA A 11 0.75 -13.09 -4.59
CA ALA A 11 -0.42 -13.54 -5.36
C ALA A 11 -1.43 -12.41 -5.55
N VAL A 12 -1.65 -11.59 -4.54
CA VAL A 12 -2.55 -10.42 -4.63
C VAL A 12 -2.00 -9.40 -5.62
N LEU A 13 -0.71 -9.08 -5.53
CA LEU A 13 -0.05 -8.16 -6.49
C LEU A 13 -0.20 -8.67 -7.93
N ASP A 14 0.08 -9.96 -8.14
CA ASP A 14 0.02 -10.57 -9.46
C ASP A 14 -1.39 -10.51 -10.05
N ALA A 15 -2.41 -10.81 -9.25
CA ALA A 15 -3.81 -10.74 -9.69
C ALA A 15 -4.20 -9.33 -10.12
N LEU A 16 -3.77 -8.32 -9.36
CA LEU A 16 -4.05 -6.92 -9.70
C LEU A 16 -3.33 -6.51 -10.99
N HIS A 17 -2.06 -6.90 -11.15
CA HIS A 17 -1.30 -6.61 -12.36
C HIS A 17 -1.91 -7.27 -13.59
N ARG A 18 -2.35 -8.52 -13.49
CA ARG A 18 -2.99 -9.24 -14.61
C ARG A 18 -4.30 -8.60 -15.03
N ALA A 19 -5.00 -7.98 -14.09
CA ALA A 19 -6.23 -7.26 -14.38
C ALA A 19 -5.99 -5.86 -14.98
N GLY A 20 -4.72 -5.47 -15.16
CA GLY A 20 -4.35 -4.18 -15.75
C GLY A 20 -4.20 -3.05 -14.76
N HIS A 21 -4.19 -3.35 -13.46
CA HIS A 21 -4.02 -2.33 -12.43
C HIS A 21 -2.56 -2.23 -11.98
N ARG A 22 -2.17 -1.04 -11.50
CA ARG A 22 -0.92 -0.85 -10.79
C ARG A 22 -1.13 -1.31 -9.35
N ALA A 23 -0.13 -1.96 -8.77
CA ALA A 23 -0.19 -2.42 -7.40
C ALA A 23 1.22 -2.53 -6.82
N TYR A 24 1.36 -2.14 -5.56
CA TYR A 24 2.64 -2.11 -4.85
C TYR A 24 2.46 -2.53 -3.40
N LEU A 25 3.50 -3.14 -2.84
CA LEU A 25 3.64 -3.21 -1.39
C LEU A 25 3.94 -1.82 -0.88
N VAL A 26 3.43 -1.47 0.29
CA VAL A 26 3.55 -0.11 0.81
C VAL A 26 3.64 -0.10 2.34
N GLY A 27 4.27 0.94 2.87
CA GLY A 27 4.30 1.21 4.29
C GLY A 27 5.25 0.33 5.09
N GLY A 28 4.78 -0.17 6.24
CA GLY A 28 5.61 -0.88 7.20
C GLY A 28 6.31 -2.11 6.68
N CYS A 29 5.68 -2.86 5.76
CA CYS A 29 6.32 -4.06 5.21
C CYS A 29 7.55 -3.72 4.34
N VAL A 30 7.51 -2.62 3.60
CA VAL A 30 8.66 -2.15 2.83
C VAL A 30 9.76 -1.68 3.77
N ARG A 31 9.40 -0.84 4.75
CA ARG A 31 10.33 -0.36 5.77
C ARG A 31 11.01 -1.51 6.51
N ASP A 32 10.23 -2.46 7.02
CA ASP A 32 10.75 -3.57 7.82
C ASP A 32 11.64 -4.49 6.98
N SER A 33 11.25 -4.80 5.74
CA SER A 33 12.06 -5.61 4.83
C SER A 33 13.40 -4.95 4.53
N LEU A 34 13.41 -3.62 4.32
CA LEU A 34 14.67 -2.89 4.11
C LEU A 34 15.56 -2.90 5.33
N ALA A 35 14.97 -2.90 6.51
CA ALA A 35 15.72 -2.94 7.78
C ALA A 35 16.14 -4.36 8.18
N GLY A 36 15.88 -5.36 7.35
CA GLY A 36 16.22 -6.75 7.63
C GLY A 36 15.28 -7.44 8.62
N ARG A 37 14.09 -6.89 8.83
CA ARG A 37 13.09 -7.46 9.71
C ARG A 37 12.01 -8.17 8.92
N ALA A 38 11.41 -9.21 9.50
CA ALA A 38 10.27 -9.91 8.91
C ALA A 38 9.00 -9.09 9.15
N PRO A 39 8.31 -8.61 8.10
CA PRO A 39 7.05 -7.91 8.28
C PRO A 39 5.96 -8.81 8.84
N GLN A 40 5.10 -8.26 9.70
CA GLN A 40 3.94 -8.96 10.22
C GLN A 40 2.71 -8.75 9.33
N ASP A 41 2.56 -7.56 8.79
CA ASP A 41 1.45 -7.19 7.92
C ASP A 41 2.00 -6.75 6.57
N TRP A 42 1.31 -7.14 5.50
CA TRP A 42 1.67 -6.78 4.14
C TRP A 42 0.55 -5.96 3.52
N ASP A 43 0.74 -4.65 3.51
CA ASP A 43 -0.24 -3.73 2.94
C ASP A 43 0.05 -3.49 1.47
N ILE A 44 -1.01 -3.36 0.69
CA ILE A 44 -0.93 -3.17 -0.76
C ILE A 44 -1.70 -1.90 -1.12
N CYS A 45 -1.12 -1.08 -1.98
CA CYS A 45 -1.83 0.03 -2.61
C CYS A 45 -1.95 -0.23 -4.11
N THR A 46 -3.04 0.25 -4.71
CA THR A 46 -3.37 -0.07 -6.10
C THR A 46 -4.14 1.05 -6.77
N SER A 47 -4.06 1.12 -8.10
CA SER A 47 -4.94 1.97 -8.90
C SER A 47 -6.36 1.43 -9.01
N ALA A 48 -6.59 0.15 -8.67
CA ALA A 48 -7.92 -0.43 -8.68
C ALA A 48 -8.80 0.23 -7.62
N ARG A 49 -10.01 0.62 -8.00
CA ARG A 49 -11.00 1.13 -7.04
C ARG A 49 -11.54 -0.01 -6.20
N PRO A 50 -12.14 0.28 -5.04
CA PRO A 50 -12.67 -0.78 -4.18
C PRO A 50 -13.64 -1.73 -4.87
N ASP A 51 -14.53 -1.20 -5.72
CA ASP A 51 -15.47 -2.03 -6.49
C ASP A 51 -14.75 -2.95 -7.48
N GLN A 52 -13.65 -2.48 -8.08
CA GLN A 52 -12.83 -3.28 -8.98
C GLN A 52 -12.08 -4.38 -8.23
N THR A 53 -11.57 -4.08 -7.05
CA THR A 53 -10.91 -5.07 -6.18
C THR A 53 -11.91 -6.14 -5.74
N LEU A 54 -13.11 -5.73 -5.32
CA LEU A 54 -14.18 -6.67 -4.95
C LEU A 54 -14.57 -7.57 -6.11
N ALA A 55 -14.70 -7.01 -7.32
CA ALA A 55 -15.03 -7.79 -8.50
C ALA A 55 -13.93 -8.79 -8.88
N LEU A 56 -12.66 -8.39 -8.72
CA LEU A 56 -11.52 -9.24 -9.09
C LEU A 56 -11.37 -10.45 -8.16
N PHE A 57 -11.47 -10.25 -6.86
CA PHE A 57 -11.25 -11.33 -5.87
C PHE A 57 -12.53 -12.05 -5.45
N GLY A 58 -13.69 -11.43 -5.63
CA GLY A 58 -14.99 -12.01 -5.29
C GLY A 58 -15.38 -11.81 -3.82
N GLU A 59 -16.68 -11.90 -3.56
CA GLU A 59 -17.23 -11.63 -2.23
C GLU A 59 -16.75 -12.59 -1.14
N THR A 60 -16.43 -13.84 -1.50
CA THR A 60 -15.96 -14.82 -0.52
C THR A 60 -14.54 -14.58 -0.07
N GLN A 61 -13.74 -13.89 -0.88
CA GLN A 61 -12.35 -13.56 -0.56
C GLN A 61 -12.15 -12.16 -0.03
N CYS A 62 -13.19 -11.33 0.00
CA CYS A 62 -13.08 -9.93 0.39
C CYS A 62 -13.88 -9.62 1.63
N ILE A 63 -13.29 -8.78 2.48
CA ILE A 63 -13.96 -8.19 3.65
C ILE A 63 -13.95 -6.67 3.43
N PRO A 64 -15.11 -6.01 3.23
CA PRO A 64 -15.15 -4.58 2.95
C PRO A 64 -15.01 -3.75 4.24
N THR A 65 -13.86 -3.84 4.90
CA THR A 65 -13.64 -3.25 6.23
C THR A 65 -13.47 -1.74 6.24
N GLY A 66 -13.09 -1.14 5.12
CA GLY A 66 -12.79 0.29 5.06
C GLY A 66 -13.16 0.92 3.73
N LEU A 67 -14.32 0.56 3.16
CA LEU A 67 -14.74 1.05 1.84
C LEU A 67 -14.75 2.57 1.74
N GLN A 68 -15.17 3.26 2.78
CA GLN A 68 -15.20 4.73 2.81
C GLN A 68 -13.81 5.36 2.70
N HIS A 69 -12.77 4.60 3.04
CA HIS A 69 -11.37 5.03 2.93
C HIS A 69 -10.66 4.37 1.75
N GLY A 70 -11.37 3.58 0.96
CA GLY A 70 -10.83 2.90 -0.21
C GLY A 70 -10.11 1.60 0.10
N THR A 71 -10.34 0.98 1.27
CA THR A 71 -9.66 -0.25 1.69
C THR A 71 -10.59 -1.45 1.61
N VAL A 72 -10.06 -2.53 1.03
CA VAL A 72 -10.70 -3.86 1.01
C VAL A 72 -9.68 -4.84 1.57
N THR A 73 -10.11 -5.67 2.53
CA THR A 73 -9.27 -6.76 3.03
C THR A 73 -9.50 -7.99 2.16
N VAL A 74 -8.42 -8.52 1.59
CA VAL A 74 -8.45 -9.70 0.71
C VAL A 74 -7.87 -10.90 1.45
N ARG A 75 -8.58 -12.03 1.39
CA ARG A 75 -8.08 -13.30 1.91
C ARG A 75 -7.34 -14.02 0.78
N GLN A 76 -6.11 -14.43 1.03
CA GLN A 76 -5.31 -15.14 0.05
C GLN A 76 -4.34 -16.10 0.76
N GLY A 77 -4.42 -17.39 0.42
CA GLY A 77 -3.50 -18.38 0.94
C GLY A 77 -3.43 -18.47 2.47
N GLY A 78 -4.54 -18.25 3.16
CA GLY A 78 -4.60 -18.27 4.63
C GLY A 78 -4.24 -16.96 5.30
N GLY A 79 -3.82 -15.94 4.55
CA GLY A 79 -3.51 -14.61 5.07
C GLY A 79 -4.57 -13.58 4.74
N LEU A 80 -4.50 -12.45 5.42
CA LEU A 80 -5.34 -11.28 5.18
C LEU A 80 -4.46 -10.13 4.72
N TYR A 81 -4.85 -9.46 3.64
CA TYR A 81 -4.09 -8.37 3.05
C TYR A 81 -4.99 -7.16 2.85
N GLU A 82 -4.58 -6.02 3.37
CA GLU A 82 -5.29 -4.77 3.14
C GLU A 82 -4.88 -4.20 1.80
N VAL A 83 -5.85 -4.02 0.92
CA VAL A 83 -5.67 -3.45 -0.42
C VAL A 83 -6.37 -2.12 -0.45
N THR A 84 -5.60 -1.03 -0.56
CA THR A 84 -6.13 0.32 -0.53
C THR A 84 -5.90 1.00 -1.87
N THR A 85 -6.94 1.61 -2.41
CA THR A 85 -6.84 2.40 -3.64
C THR A 85 -5.98 3.64 -3.40
N PHE A 86 -5.15 4.01 -4.37
CA PHE A 86 -4.37 5.26 -4.31
C PHE A 86 -5.32 6.41 -4.00
N ARG A 87 -4.98 7.21 -3.00
CA ARG A 87 -5.88 8.26 -2.54
C ARG A 87 -5.13 9.48 -2.04
N VAL A 88 -5.82 10.61 -2.11
CA VAL A 88 -5.47 11.81 -1.38
C VAL A 88 -6.61 12.09 -0.39
N GLU A 89 -6.29 12.71 0.73
CA GLU A 89 -7.25 13.03 1.78
C GLU A 89 -7.65 14.48 1.67
N GLU A 90 -8.95 14.77 1.78
CA GLU A 90 -9.51 16.10 1.58
C GLU A 90 -10.49 16.46 2.70
N GLY A 91 -10.67 17.77 2.96
CA GLY A 91 -11.69 18.25 3.86
C GLY A 91 -11.43 17.94 5.32
N TYR A 92 -10.41 18.54 5.92
CA TYR A 92 -10.10 18.37 7.34
C TYR A 92 -10.92 19.34 8.19
N THR A 93 -12.22 19.11 8.31
CA THR A 93 -13.09 19.99 9.08
C THR A 93 -12.73 20.01 10.56
N ASP A 94 -12.35 18.86 11.14
CA ASP A 94 -11.93 18.76 12.53
C ASP A 94 -10.43 18.99 12.73
N GLY A 95 -9.69 19.26 11.65
CA GLY A 95 -8.24 19.47 11.67
C GLY A 95 -7.41 18.21 11.85
N ARG A 96 -8.03 17.04 12.00
CA ARG A 96 -7.35 15.76 12.24
C ARG A 96 -7.67 14.69 11.23
N HIS A 97 -8.93 14.54 10.88
CA HIS A 97 -9.42 13.46 10.03
C HIS A 97 -9.95 14.05 8.73
N PRO A 98 -9.66 13.41 7.59
CA PRO A 98 -10.24 13.86 6.33
C PRO A 98 -11.75 13.64 6.32
N ASP A 99 -12.50 14.58 5.75
CA ASP A 99 -13.94 14.42 5.56
C ASP A 99 -14.23 13.32 4.55
N HIS A 100 -13.36 13.18 3.54
CA HIS A 100 -13.47 12.15 2.51
C HIS A 100 -12.12 11.93 1.85
N VAL A 101 -12.04 10.89 1.04
CA VAL A 101 -10.88 10.59 0.23
C VAL A 101 -11.21 10.74 -1.25
N ALA A 102 -10.25 11.21 -2.04
CA ALA A 102 -10.35 11.24 -3.49
C ALA A 102 -9.38 10.20 -4.06
N PHE A 103 -9.87 9.33 -4.94
CA PHE A 103 -9.03 8.33 -5.56
C PHE A 103 -8.20 8.94 -6.69
N VAL A 104 -6.93 8.53 -6.77
CA VAL A 104 -5.98 8.99 -7.77
C VAL A 104 -5.34 7.80 -8.47
N ALA A 105 -4.70 8.05 -9.61
CA ALA A 105 -4.05 6.99 -10.38
C ALA A 105 -2.55 6.90 -10.12
N ASP A 106 -1.98 7.82 -9.34
CA ASP A 106 -0.53 7.94 -9.13
C ASP A 106 -0.13 7.51 -7.73
N VAL A 107 0.78 6.53 -7.65
CA VAL A 107 1.29 6.05 -6.37
C VAL A 107 2.07 7.14 -5.61
N LYS A 108 2.73 8.06 -6.31
CA LYS A 108 3.48 9.14 -5.65
C LYS A 108 2.56 10.08 -4.89
N ALA A 109 1.37 10.36 -5.44
CA ALA A 109 0.37 11.16 -4.74
C ALA A 109 -0.13 10.46 -3.48
N ASP A 110 -0.32 9.14 -3.53
CA ASP A 110 -0.69 8.35 -2.36
C ASP A 110 0.42 8.38 -1.31
N LEU A 111 1.67 8.23 -1.73
CA LEU A 111 2.82 8.25 -0.81
C LEU A 111 3.00 9.63 -0.15
N ALA A 112 2.70 10.70 -0.87
CA ALA A 112 2.87 12.07 -0.38
C ALA A 112 1.99 12.40 0.84
N ARG A 113 0.88 11.70 1.03
CA ARG A 113 -0.03 11.91 2.18
C ARG A 113 0.43 11.25 3.47
N ARG A 114 1.47 10.44 3.43
CA ARG A 114 1.92 9.66 4.59
C ARG A 114 2.76 10.51 5.53
N ASP A 115 2.71 10.17 6.85
CA ASP A 115 3.29 11.00 7.90
C ASP A 115 4.82 11.01 7.88
N PHE A 116 5.45 9.85 7.60
CA PHE A 116 6.89 9.72 7.70
C PHE A 116 7.49 9.19 6.41
N THR A 117 8.68 9.68 6.05
CA THR A 117 9.39 9.26 4.83
C THR A 117 9.68 7.77 4.81
N ILE A 118 10.00 7.16 5.96
CA ILE A 118 10.27 5.72 6.07
C ILE A 118 9.04 4.86 5.81
N ASN A 119 7.84 5.43 5.90
CA ASN A 119 6.58 4.77 5.59
C ASN A 119 6.00 5.20 4.24
N ALA A 120 6.68 6.10 3.53
CA ALA A 120 6.25 6.64 2.24
C ALA A 120 7.06 6.01 1.10
N MET A 121 7.20 4.69 1.14
CA MET A 121 7.90 3.89 0.13
C MET A 121 6.98 2.79 -0.38
N ALA A 122 7.08 2.50 -1.67
CA ALA A 122 6.35 1.42 -2.31
C ALA A 122 7.31 0.49 -3.05
N TYR A 123 6.93 -0.77 -3.20
CA TYR A 123 7.76 -1.76 -3.87
C TYR A 123 6.92 -2.69 -4.74
N ASP A 124 7.42 -2.92 -5.95
CA ASP A 124 6.89 -3.94 -6.85
C ASP A 124 8.10 -4.69 -7.46
N PRO A 125 8.04 -6.03 -7.58
CA PRO A 125 9.17 -6.78 -8.12
C PRO A 125 9.65 -6.34 -9.51
N ALA A 126 8.74 -5.85 -10.35
CA ALA A 126 9.09 -5.41 -11.70
C ALA A 126 9.65 -3.99 -11.74
N GLU A 127 9.06 -3.07 -10.98
CA GLU A 127 9.46 -1.66 -10.98
C GLU A 127 10.53 -1.35 -9.92
N GLY A 128 10.68 -2.21 -8.91
CA GLY A 128 11.60 -1.98 -7.80
C GLY A 128 11.04 -1.03 -6.75
N LEU A 129 11.94 -0.38 -6.02
CA LEU A 129 11.58 0.54 -4.94
C LEU A 129 11.19 1.90 -5.49
N ILE A 130 10.05 2.41 -5.02
CA ILE A 130 9.61 3.78 -5.29
C ILE A 130 9.73 4.55 -3.99
N ASP A 131 10.64 5.51 -3.95
CA ASP A 131 11.03 6.23 -2.74
C ASP A 131 11.22 7.72 -3.04
N PRO A 132 10.12 8.45 -3.33
CA PRO A 132 10.22 9.84 -3.76
C PRO A 132 10.67 10.81 -2.67
N PHE A 133 10.59 10.41 -1.39
CA PHE A 133 10.88 11.31 -0.27
C PHE A 133 12.14 10.91 0.52
N GLY A 134 12.93 9.96 0.02
CA GLY A 134 14.18 9.60 0.65
C GLY A 134 14.06 8.74 1.91
N GLY A 135 12.99 7.96 2.03
CA GLY A 135 12.74 7.14 3.22
C GLY A 135 13.83 6.08 3.45
N ARG A 136 14.36 5.48 2.38
CA ARG A 136 15.42 4.48 2.49
C ARG A 136 16.68 5.08 3.12
N GLU A 137 17.08 6.27 2.67
CA GLU A 137 18.24 6.96 3.23
C GLU A 137 18.00 7.34 4.69
N ASP A 138 16.82 7.86 5.01
CA ASP A 138 16.47 8.21 6.39
C ASP A 138 16.50 6.97 7.29
N LEU A 139 16.05 5.84 6.80
CA LEU A 139 16.00 4.59 7.57
C LEU A 139 17.38 3.97 7.78
N LEU A 140 18.14 3.81 6.70
CA LEU A 140 19.36 2.98 6.70
C LEU A 140 20.65 3.78 6.94
N VAL A 141 20.70 5.02 6.51
CA VAL A 141 21.90 5.86 6.60
C VAL A 141 21.78 6.85 7.76
N ARG A 142 20.75 7.67 7.75
CA ARG A 142 20.55 8.69 8.77
C ARG A 142 19.96 8.15 10.05
N ARG A 143 19.20 7.05 9.97
CA ARG A 143 18.49 6.43 11.09
C ARG A 143 17.59 7.42 11.82
N VAL A 144 16.85 8.21 11.06
CA VAL A 144 15.93 9.23 11.57
C VAL A 144 14.51 8.96 11.07
N VAL A 145 13.54 9.46 11.84
CA VAL A 145 12.13 9.48 11.46
C VAL A 145 11.80 10.91 11.10
N ARG A 146 11.46 11.15 9.84
CA ARG A 146 11.26 12.49 9.31
C ARG A 146 9.91 12.57 8.58
N ALA A 147 9.21 13.65 8.85
CA ALA A 147 7.95 13.94 8.19
C ALA A 147 8.13 14.45 6.75
#